data_6e1dae3e95ce6bcb64b632ae96e51c4f
#
_entry.id   6e1dae3e95ce6bcb64b632ae96e51c4f
#
_cell.length_a   1.000
_cell.length_b   1.000
_cell.length_c   1.000
_cell.angle_alpha   90.00
_cell.angle_beta   90.00
_cell.angle_gamma   90.00
#
_symmetry.space_group_name_H-M   'P 1'
#
loop_
_entity.id
_entity.type
_entity.pdbx_description
1 polymer ?
#
loop_
_entity_poly.entity_id
_entity_poly.type
_entity_poly.pdbx_seq_one_letter_code
_entity_poly.pdbx_strand_id
1 'polypeptide(L)'
;MVVGKRQSRPWIVSDELWALVKPLLPKPGPKLVEGRPRVPDRQALCGILFVLHTGIQWEYLPQELGFGSGMTCWRRLAAWNAAGVWDQLHVLLLKKLRSAKKLDWSRAVIDSSHVRAARKGPKSGPSPVDRARPGSKHHVVTDAQGIPLAVSLTGGNRNDVTQLLPLLDKIPPVAGVVGRPRHRPDALLADRGYDHDKYRRLLWQRGIRPVIARRGEPHGSGLGVFRYVVERTIAWLHGFRRLRIRWERRDDIHEAFLGLATCLITYRHVQRLC
;
A
#
# COMPACT_ATOMS: atom_id res chain seq x y z
N MET A 1 -36.37 -0.78 17.69
CA MET A 1 -34.96 -0.54 18.06
C MET A 1 -34.07 -1.32 17.10
N VAL A 2 -33.39 -0.64 16.17
CA VAL A 2 -32.42 -1.30 15.28
C VAL A 2 -31.15 -1.48 16.10
N VAL A 3 -30.89 -2.71 16.53
CA VAL A 3 -29.61 -3.05 17.18
C VAL A 3 -28.52 -2.88 16.12
N GLY A 4 -27.78 -1.77 16.21
CA GLY A 4 -26.66 -1.49 15.33
C GLY A 4 -25.69 -2.67 15.40
N LYS A 5 -25.41 -3.33 14.26
CA LYS A 5 -24.39 -4.38 14.15
C LYS A 5 -23.09 -3.83 14.75
N ARG A 6 -22.66 -4.36 15.88
CA ARG A 6 -21.38 -4.04 16.51
C ARG A 6 -20.30 -4.28 15.46
N GLN A 7 -19.67 -3.21 15.01
CA GLN A 7 -18.62 -3.28 13.99
C GLN A 7 -17.49 -4.18 14.55
N SER A 8 -17.16 -5.26 13.84
CA SER A 8 -16.10 -6.17 14.25
C SER A 8 -14.79 -5.38 14.38
N ARG A 9 -13.93 -5.77 15.32
CA ARG A 9 -12.64 -5.13 15.53
C ARG A 9 -11.83 -5.17 14.23
N PRO A 10 -11.12 -4.09 13.83
CA PRO A 10 -10.52 -3.97 12.49
C PRO A 10 -9.40 -4.99 12.18
N TRP A 11 -8.95 -5.71 13.17
CA TRP A 11 -7.97 -6.81 13.02
C TRP A 11 -8.60 -8.20 12.94
N ILE A 12 -9.92 -8.31 13.02
CA ILE A 12 -10.60 -9.59 12.79
C ILE A 12 -10.92 -9.71 11.30
N VAL A 13 -10.36 -10.73 10.67
CA VAL A 13 -10.55 -11.00 9.24
C VAL A 13 -11.97 -11.51 9.01
N SER A 14 -12.74 -10.79 8.18
CA SER A 14 -14.09 -11.21 7.77
C SER A 14 -14.04 -12.45 6.86
N ASP A 15 -15.14 -13.17 6.74
CA ASP A 15 -15.24 -14.35 5.87
C ASP A 15 -15.02 -13.98 4.39
N GLU A 16 -15.54 -12.82 3.98
CA GLU A 16 -15.41 -12.32 2.62
C GLU A 16 -13.93 -11.98 2.30
N LEU A 17 -13.23 -11.29 3.19
CA LEU A 17 -11.81 -11.01 3.01
C LEU A 17 -11.00 -12.30 3.04
N TRP A 18 -11.33 -13.22 3.96
CA TRP A 18 -10.65 -14.51 4.06
C TRP A 18 -10.81 -15.35 2.79
N ALA A 19 -12.00 -15.37 2.20
CA ALA A 19 -12.25 -16.06 0.93
C ALA A 19 -11.38 -15.55 -0.22
N LEU A 20 -11.00 -14.26 -0.21
CA LEU A 20 -10.10 -13.68 -1.20
C LEU A 20 -8.62 -14.00 -0.92
N VAL A 21 -8.22 -14.01 0.35
CA VAL A 21 -6.82 -14.20 0.76
C VAL A 21 -6.43 -15.68 0.74
N LYS A 22 -7.28 -16.57 1.28
CA LYS A 22 -6.97 -17.99 1.47
C LYS A 22 -6.40 -18.69 0.22
N PRO A 23 -6.95 -18.52 -1.00
CA PRO A 23 -6.43 -19.17 -2.20
C PRO A 23 -5.04 -18.69 -2.63
N LEU A 24 -4.62 -17.52 -2.18
CA LEU A 24 -3.35 -16.89 -2.55
C LEU A 24 -2.20 -17.31 -1.63
N LEU A 25 -2.52 -17.92 -0.48
CA LEU A 25 -1.51 -18.31 0.49
C LEU A 25 -0.70 -19.51 -0.01
N PRO A 26 0.63 -19.49 0.15
CA PRO A 26 1.46 -20.63 -0.20
C PRO A 26 1.11 -21.83 0.68
N LYS A 27 1.07 -23.01 0.07
CA LYS A 27 0.86 -24.25 0.81
C LYS A 27 2.01 -24.43 1.81
N PRO A 28 1.71 -24.78 3.06
CA PRO A 28 2.75 -25.06 4.05
C PRO A 28 3.55 -26.28 3.60
N GLY A 29 4.88 -26.18 3.70
CA GLY A 29 5.76 -27.34 3.53
C GLY A 29 5.52 -28.41 4.61
N PRO A 30 6.00 -29.64 4.37
CA PRO A 30 5.93 -30.71 5.36
C PRO A 30 6.64 -30.29 6.65
N LYS A 31 6.13 -30.74 7.79
CA LYS A 31 6.85 -30.58 9.05
C LYS A 31 8.04 -31.55 9.05
N LEU A 32 9.23 -31.03 9.31
CA LEU A 32 10.44 -31.85 9.45
C LEU A 32 10.51 -32.57 10.79
N VAL A 33 9.82 -32.06 11.81
CA VAL A 33 9.80 -32.60 13.18
C VAL A 33 8.37 -32.50 13.72
N GLU A 34 7.91 -33.53 14.42
CA GLU A 34 6.68 -33.46 15.20
C GLU A 34 6.77 -32.37 16.27
N GLY A 35 5.71 -31.64 16.48
CA GLY A 35 5.68 -30.54 17.44
C GLY A 35 4.31 -29.90 17.49
N ARG A 36 4.20 -28.82 18.25
CA ARG A 36 2.97 -28.06 18.45
C ARG A 36 2.23 -27.81 17.12
N PRO A 37 0.89 -27.98 17.07
CA PRO A 37 0.08 -27.70 15.90
C PRO A 37 0.36 -26.28 15.33
N ARG A 38 0.36 -26.18 14.00
CA ARG A 38 0.55 -24.91 13.31
C ARG A 38 -0.62 -23.97 13.62
N VAL A 39 -0.34 -22.73 14.01
CA VAL A 39 -1.36 -21.69 14.13
C VAL A 39 -2.10 -21.54 12.79
N PRO A 40 -3.43 -21.58 12.76
CA PRO A 40 -4.21 -21.38 11.53
C PRO A 40 -3.84 -20.06 10.85
N ASP A 41 -3.77 -20.06 9.52
CA ASP A 41 -3.31 -18.89 8.75
C ASP A 41 -4.23 -17.68 8.94
N ARG A 42 -5.55 -17.91 9.09
CA ARG A 42 -6.51 -16.83 9.39
C ARG A 42 -6.22 -16.16 10.75
N GLN A 43 -5.91 -16.94 11.76
CA GLN A 43 -5.55 -16.41 13.07
C GLN A 43 -4.22 -15.62 13.02
N ALA A 44 -3.21 -16.18 12.33
CA ALA A 44 -1.95 -15.47 12.11
C ALA A 44 -2.16 -14.14 11.35
N LEU A 45 -3.06 -14.10 10.36
CA LEU A 45 -3.43 -12.86 9.67
C LEU A 45 -4.11 -11.86 10.60
N CYS A 46 -4.99 -12.31 11.49
CA CYS A 46 -5.58 -11.44 12.54
C CYS A 46 -4.48 -10.82 13.43
N GLY A 47 -3.46 -11.61 13.82
CA GLY A 47 -2.33 -11.11 14.60
C GLY A 47 -1.48 -10.09 13.82
N ILE A 48 -1.24 -10.31 12.53
CA ILE A 48 -0.56 -9.35 11.64
C ILE A 48 -1.37 -8.06 11.54
N LEU A 49 -2.67 -8.14 11.34
CA LEU A 49 -3.56 -6.99 11.30
C LEU A 49 -3.61 -6.25 12.64
N PHE A 50 -3.57 -6.98 13.77
CA PHE A 50 -3.51 -6.36 15.09
C PHE A 50 -2.26 -5.48 15.23
N VAL A 51 -1.07 -6.01 14.86
CA VAL A 51 0.18 -5.24 14.88
C VAL A 51 0.13 -4.06 13.90
N LEU A 52 -0.41 -4.25 12.69
CA LEU A 52 -0.56 -3.19 11.70
C LEU A 52 -1.43 -2.03 12.24
N HIS A 53 -2.57 -2.34 12.85
CA HIS A 53 -3.50 -1.34 13.35
C HIS A 53 -3.04 -0.65 14.63
N THR A 54 -2.47 -1.41 15.57
CA THR A 54 -2.09 -0.90 16.89
C THR A 54 -0.68 -0.30 16.93
N GLY A 55 0.21 -0.76 16.02
CA GLY A 55 1.62 -0.34 15.97
C GLY A 55 2.50 -0.94 17.06
N ILE A 56 2.00 -1.87 17.88
CA ILE A 56 2.78 -2.51 18.96
C ILE A 56 3.96 -3.30 18.41
N GLN A 57 4.94 -3.57 19.26
CA GLN A 57 6.03 -4.48 18.95
C GLN A 57 5.51 -5.92 18.88
N TRP A 58 6.15 -6.76 18.04
CA TRP A 58 5.73 -8.14 17.85
C TRP A 58 5.73 -8.97 19.14
N GLU A 59 6.66 -8.70 20.04
CA GLU A 59 6.79 -9.38 21.33
C GLU A 59 5.61 -9.14 22.28
N TYR A 60 4.92 -8.00 22.10
CA TYR A 60 3.74 -7.63 22.91
C TYR A 60 2.41 -8.06 22.29
N LEU A 61 2.43 -8.90 21.25
CA LEU A 61 1.18 -9.44 20.69
C LEU A 61 0.50 -10.33 21.76
N PRO A 62 -0.73 -9.97 22.23
CA PRO A 62 -1.40 -10.70 23.29
C PRO A 62 -1.69 -12.16 22.91
N GLN A 63 -1.20 -13.11 23.71
CA GLN A 63 -1.33 -14.55 23.43
C GLN A 63 -2.76 -15.04 23.65
N GLU A 64 -3.50 -14.43 24.57
CA GLU A 64 -4.89 -14.71 24.91
C GLU A 64 -5.87 -14.45 23.76
N LEU A 65 -5.45 -13.69 22.74
CA LEU A 65 -6.24 -13.48 21.52
C LEU A 65 -6.19 -14.69 20.55
N GLY A 66 -5.35 -15.68 20.83
CA GLY A 66 -5.26 -16.89 20.03
C GLY A 66 -4.64 -16.71 18.63
N PHE A 67 -3.97 -15.57 18.37
CA PHE A 67 -3.35 -15.27 17.08
C PHE A 67 -2.00 -15.96 16.87
N GLY A 68 -1.49 -16.63 17.90
CA GLY A 68 -0.14 -17.17 17.97
C GLY A 68 0.88 -16.13 18.42
N SER A 69 2.16 -16.53 18.53
CA SER A 69 3.22 -15.61 18.95
C SER A 69 3.51 -14.56 17.88
N GLY A 70 3.98 -13.38 18.31
CA GLY A 70 4.39 -12.33 17.40
C GLY A 70 5.44 -12.79 16.38
N MET A 71 6.36 -13.68 16.78
CA MET A 71 7.34 -14.28 15.87
C MET A 71 6.69 -15.19 14.82
N THR A 72 5.64 -15.93 15.19
CA THR A 72 4.86 -16.73 14.24
C THR A 72 4.19 -15.83 13.20
N CYS A 73 3.54 -14.76 13.64
CA CYS A 73 2.90 -13.77 12.76
C CYS A 73 3.94 -13.08 11.86
N TRP A 74 5.07 -12.68 12.41
CA TRP A 74 6.16 -12.06 11.66
C TRP A 74 6.71 -12.97 10.55
N ARG A 75 6.98 -14.25 10.86
CA ARG A 75 7.45 -15.23 9.86
C ARG A 75 6.40 -15.45 8.75
N ARG A 76 5.11 -15.45 9.09
CA ARG A 76 4.04 -15.56 8.10
C ARG A 76 3.98 -14.32 7.20
N LEU A 77 4.05 -13.12 7.78
CA LEU A 77 4.09 -11.88 7.00
C LEU A 77 5.25 -11.88 6.01
N ALA A 78 6.46 -12.28 6.46
CA ALA A 78 7.64 -12.40 5.62
C ALA A 78 7.45 -13.42 4.49
N ALA A 79 6.99 -14.62 4.82
CA ALA A 79 6.79 -15.70 3.84
C ALA A 79 5.71 -15.35 2.80
N TRP A 80 4.61 -14.74 3.23
CA TRP A 80 3.53 -14.35 2.34
C TRP A 80 3.92 -13.16 1.44
N ASN A 81 4.72 -12.24 1.97
CA ASN A 81 5.29 -11.16 1.15
C ASN A 81 6.24 -11.71 0.09
N ALA A 82 7.15 -12.61 0.47
CA ALA A 82 8.07 -13.26 -0.48
C ALA A 82 7.34 -14.07 -1.56
N ALA A 83 6.16 -14.62 -1.24
CA ALA A 83 5.30 -15.32 -2.19
C ALA A 83 4.41 -14.37 -3.03
N GLY A 84 4.51 -13.03 -2.87
CA GLY A 84 3.75 -12.05 -3.63
C GLY A 84 2.25 -12.02 -3.31
N VAL A 85 1.84 -12.48 -2.13
CA VAL A 85 0.41 -12.59 -1.75
C VAL A 85 -0.28 -11.23 -1.81
N TRP A 86 0.39 -10.18 -1.35
CA TRP A 86 -0.22 -8.84 -1.33
C TRP A 86 -0.39 -8.25 -2.71
N ASP A 87 0.56 -8.47 -3.61
CA ASP A 87 0.47 -8.04 -5.00
C ASP A 87 -0.67 -8.76 -5.73
N GLN A 88 -0.77 -10.08 -5.54
CA GLN A 88 -1.86 -10.89 -6.11
C GLN A 88 -3.23 -10.45 -5.58
N LEU A 89 -3.35 -10.24 -4.26
CA LEU A 89 -4.58 -9.74 -3.65
C LEU A 89 -4.96 -8.36 -4.19
N HIS A 90 -4.00 -7.46 -4.31
CA HIS A 90 -4.23 -6.11 -4.84
C HIS A 90 -4.74 -6.16 -6.29
N VAL A 91 -4.09 -6.96 -7.16
CA VAL A 91 -4.55 -7.18 -8.55
C VAL A 91 -5.98 -7.71 -8.58
N LEU A 92 -6.32 -8.68 -7.72
CA LEU A 92 -7.66 -9.25 -7.64
C LEU A 92 -8.71 -8.18 -7.24
N LEU A 93 -8.38 -7.33 -6.28
CA LEU A 93 -9.26 -6.25 -5.82
C LEU A 93 -9.44 -5.17 -6.89
N LEU A 94 -8.35 -4.75 -7.55
CA LEU A 94 -8.40 -3.82 -8.68
C LEU A 94 -9.23 -4.40 -9.85
N LYS A 95 -9.10 -5.69 -10.14
CA LYS A 95 -9.93 -6.37 -11.14
C LYS A 95 -11.41 -6.28 -10.80
N LYS A 96 -11.81 -6.52 -9.56
CA LYS A 96 -13.21 -6.37 -9.11
C LYS A 96 -13.72 -4.94 -9.32
N LEU A 97 -12.95 -3.94 -8.92
CA LEU A 97 -13.30 -2.53 -9.12
C LEU A 97 -13.42 -2.17 -10.61
N ARG A 98 -12.53 -2.68 -11.45
CA ARG A 98 -12.60 -2.44 -12.90
C ARG A 98 -13.82 -3.13 -13.52
N SER A 99 -14.13 -4.35 -13.15
CA SER A 99 -15.34 -5.06 -13.62
C SER A 99 -16.61 -4.31 -13.26
N ALA A 100 -16.65 -3.68 -12.08
CA ALA A 100 -17.75 -2.83 -11.64
C ALA A 100 -17.70 -1.41 -12.21
N LYS A 101 -16.75 -1.08 -13.12
CA LYS A 101 -16.52 0.27 -13.69
C LYS A 101 -16.27 1.35 -12.64
N LYS A 102 -15.58 0.99 -11.53
CA LYS A 102 -15.28 1.87 -10.39
C LYS A 102 -13.83 2.35 -10.35
N LEU A 103 -12.98 1.98 -11.32
CA LEU A 103 -11.65 2.56 -11.51
C LEU A 103 -11.71 3.67 -12.56
N ASP A 104 -11.23 4.85 -12.19
CA ASP A 104 -11.15 6.00 -13.08
C ASP A 104 -9.73 6.21 -13.59
N TRP A 105 -9.49 5.80 -14.81
CA TRP A 105 -8.19 5.89 -15.48
C TRP A 105 -7.94 7.22 -16.19
N SER A 106 -8.91 8.15 -16.17
CA SER A 106 -8.76 9.47 -16.85
C SER A 106 -7.53 10.22 -16.34
N ARG A 107 -7.17 9.99 -15.08
CA ARG A 107 -5.95 10.53 -14.46
C ARG A 107 -5.48 9.66 -13.31
N ALA A 108 -4.17 9.66 -13.08
CA ALA A 108 -3.59 9.20 -11.83
C ALA A 108 -2.99 10.39 -11.07
N VAL A 109 -2.88 10.26 -9.77
CA VAL A 109 -2.26 11.27 -8.90
C VAL A 109 -1.14 10.60 -8.11
N ILE A 110 0.07 11.19 -8.18
CA ILE A 110 1.25 10.69 -7.48
C ILE A 110 1.66 11.67 -6.38
N ASP A 111 2.04 11.11 -5.23
CA ASP A 111 2.64 11.88 -4.14
C ASP A 111 3.49 10.97 -3.25
N SER A 112 4.22 11.55 -2.29
CA SER A 112 5.01 10.83 -1.32
C SER A 112 4.82 11.38 0.09
N SER A 113 5.08 10.53 1.08
CA SER A 113 5.10 10.95 2.48
C SER A 113 6.34 10.43 3.18
N HIS A 114 6.92 11.28 4.04
CA HIS A 114 8.04 10.91 4.89
C HIS A 114 7.57 10.14 6.13
N VAL A 115 8.33 9.10 6.50
CA VAL A 115 8.18 8.38 7.76
C VAL A 115 9.54 8.20 8.41
N ARG A 116 9.60 8.37 9.73
CA ARG A 116 10.83 8.11 10.50
C ARG A 116 11.20 6.63 10.41
N ALA A 117 12.49 6.32 10.16
CA ALA A 117 13.03 4.97 10.19
C ALA A 117 13.79 4.74 11.51
N ALA A 118 13.08 4.31 12.55
CA ALA A 118 13.61 4.25 13.92
C ALA A 118 14.83 3.32 14.07
N ARG A 119 14.90 2.24 13.28
CA ARG A 119 15.98 1.25 13.33
C ARG A 119 16.90 1.28 12.10
N LYS A 120 16.83 2.34 11.28
CA LYS A 120 17.60 2.43 10.02
C LYS A 120 17.39 1.19 9.11
N GLY A 121 18.40 0.79 8.34
CA GLY A 121 18.37 -0.38 7.44
C GLY A 121 18.24 0.01 5.97
N PRO A 122 18.10 -0.97 5.04
CA PRO A 122 17.90 -0.69 3.62
C PRO A 122 16.71 0.23 3.38
N LYS A 123 16.73 1.03 2.31
CA LYS A 123 15.69 2.05 2.01
C LYS A 123 15.42 3.03 3.16
N SER A 124 16.46 3.34 3.97
CA SER A 124 16.46 4.48 4.88
C SER A 124 17.59 5.43 4.50
N GLY A 125 17.41 6.72 4.78
CA GLY A 125 18.42 7.75 4.54
C GLY A 125 18.10 9.01 5.32
N PRO A 126 19.03 9.99 5.39
CA PRO A 126 18.83 11.25 6.10
C PRO A 126 17.61 11.98 5.53
N SER A 127 16.67 12.34 6.39
CA SER A 127 15.46 13.06 5.98
C SER A 127 15.74 14.55 5.86
N PRO A 128 15.49 15.18 4.70
CA PRO A 128 15.68 16.61 4.54
C PRO A 128 14.68 17.46 5.35
N VAL A 129 13.58 16.85 5.78
CA VAL A 129 12.50 17.52 6.53
C VAL A 129 12.51 17.20 8.02
N ASP A 130 13.39 16.30 8.50
CA ASP A 130 13.52 15.92 9.92
C ASP A 130 15.00 15.95 10.37
N ARG A 131 15.67 17.08 10.19
CA ARG A 131 17.05 17.35 10.70
C ARG A 131 18.02 16.20 10.41
N ALA A 132 17.99 15.65 9.18
CA ALA A 132 18.80 14.53 8.73
C ALA A 132 18.61 13.22 9.54
N ARG A 133 17.58 13.10 10.37
CA ARG A 133 17.25 11.84 11.03
C ARG A 133 16.92 10.75 10.00
N PRO A 134 17.24 9.48 10.29
CA PRO A 134 16.93 8.40 9.37
C PRO A 134 15.43 8.32 9.08
N GLY A 135 15.07 8.40 7.81
CA GLY A 135 13.70 8.33 7.32
C GLY A 135 13.57 7.46 6.10
N SER A 136 12.35 7.08 5.79
CA SER A 136 11.93 6.45 4.54
C SER A 136 10.82 7.26 3.91
N LYS A 137 10.50 7.01 2.65
CA LYS A 137 9.37 7.60 1.95
C LYS A 137 8.43 6.52 1.44
N HIS A 138 7.14 6.70 1.70
CA HIS A 138 6.08 5.99 0.99
C HIS A 138 5.72 6.78 -0.25
N HIS A 139 5.88 6.19 -1.42
CA HIS A 139 5.39 6.76 -2.67
C HIS A 139 4.09 6.07 -3.03
N VAL A 140 3.10 6.84 -3.42
CA VAL A 140 1.75 6.36 -3.71
C VAL A 140 1.29 6.94 -5.04
N VAL A 141 0.74 6.10 -5.90
CA VAL A 141 -0.02 6.52 -7.06
C VAL A 141 -1.44 5.99 -6.95
N THR A 142 -2.41 6.88 -7.14
CA THR A 142 -3.84 6.55 -7.09
C THR A 142 -4.50 6.81 -8.43
N ASP A 143 -5.68 6.24 -8.64
CA ASP A 143 -6.59 6.66 -9.70
C ASP A 143 -7.22 8.02 -9.36
N ALA A 144 -8.11 8.51 -10.22
CA ALA A 144 -8.79 9.80 -10.04
C ALA A 144 -9.72 9.87 -8.81
N GLN A 145 -10.06 8.74 -8.21
CA GLN A 145 -10.92 8.65 -7.01
C GLN A 145 -10.12 8.43 -5.71
N GLY A 146 -8.82 8.23 -5.81
CA GLY A 146 -7.93 7.94 -4.67
C GLY A 146 -7.81 6.44 -4.35
N ILE A 147 -8.21 5.56 -5.28
CA ILE A 147 -7.95 4.12 -5.16
C ILE A 147 -6.47 3.89 -5.44
N PRO A 148 -5.69 3.30 -4.51
CA PRO A 148 -4.26 3.11 -4.72
C PRO A 148 -4.02 2.11 -5.86
N LEU A 149 -3.24 2.52 -6.87
CA LEU A 149 -2.85 1.69 -8.00
C LEU A 149 -1.49 1.00 -7.77
N ALA A 150 -0.55 1.70 -7.14
CA ALA A 150 0.74 1.16 -6.72
C ALA A 150 1.34 1.95 -5.56
N VAL A 151 2.23 1.29 -4.82
CA VAL A 151 3.01 1.88 -3.73
C VAL A 151 4.47 1.44 -3.80
N SER A 152 5.39 2.25 -3.30
CA SER A 152 6.80 1.86 -3.16
C SER A 152 7.44 2.53 -1.94
N LEU A 153 8.59 1.99 -1.51
CA LEU A 153 9.38 2.47 -0.39
C LEU A 153 10.77 2.89 -0.86
N THR A 154 11.24 4.06 -0.42
CA THR A 154 12.62 4.51 -0.64
C THR A 154 13.23 5.12 0.62
N GLY A 155 14.53 5.43 0.56
CA GLY A 155 15.17 6.25 1.62
C GLY A 155 14.64 7.68 1.62
N GLY A 156 14.63 8.30 2.80
CA GLY A 156 14.13 9.67 3.01
C GLY A 156 14.86 10.73 2.19
N ASN A 157 16.11 10.48 1.81
CA ASN A 157 16.95 11.36 0.98
C ASN A 157 16.73 11.22 -0.53
N ARG A 158 15.91 10.26 -0.97
CA ARG A 158 15.64 10.09 -2.41
C ARG A 158 14.74 11.22 -2.93
N ASN A 159 15.08 11.76 -4.08
CA ASN A 159 14.23 12.74 -4.75
C ASN A 159 12.98 12.02 -5.32
N ASP A 160 11.79 12.55 -5.03
CA ASP A 160 10.51 11.93 -5.36
C ASP A 160 10.34 11.69 -6.86
N VAL A 161 10.81 12.61 -7.70
CA VAL A 161 10.73 12.47 -9.15
C VAL A 161 11.44 11.21 -9.68
N THR A 162 12.46 10.71 -8.97
CA THR A 162 13.16 9.46 -9.38
C THR A 162 12.27 8.23 -9.27
N GLN A 163 11.18 8.32 -8.49
CA GLN A 163 10.22 7.24 -8.32
C GLN A 163 9.00 7.34 -9.25
N LEU A 164 8.89 8.42 -10.02
CA LEU A 164 7.76 8.64 -10.93
C LEU A 164 7.58 7.46 -11.90
N LEU A 165 8.61 7.14 -12.67
CA LEU A 165 8.52 6.04 -13.64
C LEU A 165 8.50 4.65 -12.98
N PRO A 166 9.39 4.33 -12.01
CA PRO A 166 9.35 3.05 -11.32
C PRO A 166 7.99 2.76 -10.66
N LEU A 167 7.31 3.79 -10.12
CA LEU A 167 6.00 3.61 -9.49
C LEU A 167 4.90 3.39 -10.54
N LEU A 168 4.95 4.08 -11.68
CA LEU A 168 4.04 3.82 -12.80
C LEU A 168 4.22 2.42 -13.38
N ASP A 169 5.46 1.94 -13.49
CA ASP A 169 5.79 0.59 -13.96
C ASP A 169 5.31 -0.49 -12.98
N LYS A 170 5.13 -0.16 -11.70
CA LYS A 170 4.51 -1.04 -10.70
C LYS A 170 2.99 -1.16 -10.81
N ILE A 171 2.31 -0.31 -11.56
CA ILE A 171 0.86 -0.45 -11.76
C ILE A 171 0.61 -1.77 -12.50
N PRO A 172 -0.09 -2.72 -11.87
CA PRO A 172 -0.30 -4.03 -12.50
C PRO A 172 -1.24 -3.93 -13.69
N PRO A 173 -1.14 -4.85 -14.66
CA PRO A 173 -2.14 -4.97 -15.72
C PRO A 173 -3.47 -5.43 -15.12
N VAL A 174 -4.42 -4.50 -14.99
CA VAL A 174 -5.74 -4.76 -14.41
C VAL A 174 -6.69 -5.24 -15.50
N ALA A 175 -7.16 -6.49 -15.40
CA ALA A 175 -8.23 -7.04 -16.22
C ALA A 175 -9.61 -6.69 -15.61
N GLY A 176 -10.71 -7.21 -16.18
CA GLY A 176 -12.06 -7.06 -15.61
C GLY A 176 -13.09 -6.44 -16.56
N VAL A 177 -12.63 -5.96 -17.72
CA VAL A 177 -13.47 -5.49 -18.84
C VAL A 177 -12.94 -6.19 -20.09
N VAL A 178 -13.78 -6.41 -21.08
CA VAL A 178 -13.38 -6.99 -22.37
C VAL A 178 -12.27 -6.14 -23.01
N GLY A 179 -11.25 -6.79 -23.57
CA GLY A 179 -10.09 -6.16 -24.18
C GLY A 179 -8.83 -6.27 -23.31
N ARG A 180 -7.80 -5.52 -23.69
CA ARG A 180 -6.49 -5.59 -22.99
C ARG A 180 -6.58 -5.11 -21.55
N PRO A 181 -5.89 -5.79 -20.60
CA PRO A 181 -5.72 -5.27 -19.25
C PRO A 181 -5.12 -3.86 -19.27
N ARG A 182 -5.71 -2.95 -18.50
CA ARG A 182 -5.24 -1.55 -18.42
C ARG A 182 -4.23 -1.38 -17.29
N HIS A 183 -3.14 -0.67 -17.54
CA HIS A 183 -2.10 -0.37 -16.56
C HIS A 183 -1.54 1.06 -16.68
N ARG A 184 -2.15 1.88 -17.57
CA ARG A 184 -1.73 3.27 -17.80
C ARG A 184 -2.90 4.21 -17.63
N PRO A 185 -2.75 5.30 -16.86
CA PRO A 185 -3.70 6.40 -16.83
C PRO A 185 -3.56 7.27 -18.09
N ASP A 186 -4.59 8.04 -18.42
CA ASP A 186 -4.55 8.98 -19.54
C ASP A 186 -3.72 10.23 -19.18
N ALA A 187 -3.74 10.64 -17.92
CA ALA A 187 -2.95 11.76 -17.42
C ALA A 187 -2.32 11.42 -16.05
N LEU A 188 -1.20 12.06 -15.74
CA LEU A 188 -0.55 11.98 -14.43
C LEU A 188 -0.47 13.38 -13.81
N LEU A 189 -1.09 13.52 -12.64
CA LEU A 189 -1.04 14.73 -11.83
C LEU A 189 0.03 14.58 -10.76
N ALA A 190 0.86 15.60 -10.61
CA ALA A 190 1.89 15.66 -9.58
C ALA A 190 2.17 17.12 -9.16
N ASP A 191 2.86 17.28 -8.04
CA ASP A 191 3.30 18.59 -7.57
C ASP A 191 4.55 19.11 -8.31
N ARG A 192 5.00 20.30 -7.92
CA ARG A 192 6.18 20.96 -8.48
C ARG A 192 7.48 20.20 -8.21
N GLY A 193 7.52 19.32 -7.22
CA GLY A 193 8.68 18.46 -6.96
C GLY A 193 8.97 17.51 -8.11
N TYR A 194 7.94 17.16 -8.88
CA TYR A 194 8.04 16.29 -10.06
C TYR A 194 8.28 17.06 -11.37
N ASP A 195 8.39 18.40 -11.35
CA ASP A 195 8.55 19.22 -12.55
C ASP A 195 9.99 19.17 -13.08
N HIS A 196 10.21 18.25 -14.00
CA HIS A 196 11.44 18.08 -14.75
C HIS A 196 11.13 17.71 -16.21
N ASP A 197 11.67 18.44 -17.18
CA ASP A 197 11.41 18.22 -18.60
C ASP A 197 11.73 16.80 -19.09
N LYS A 198 12.78 16.20 -18.55
CA LYS A 198 13.12 14.80 -18.82
C LYS A 198 11.93 13.88 -18.54
N TYR A 199 11.31 14.01 -17.37
CA TYR A 199 10.20 13.12 -16.95
C TYR A 199 8.92 13.44 -17.69
N ARG A 200 8.68 14.72 -18.03
CA ARG A 200 7.53 15.11 -18.91
C ARG A 200 7.64 14.42 -20.25
N ARG A 201 8.82 14.47 -20.91
CA ARG A 201 9.05 13.78 -22.19
C ARG A 201 8.84 12.28 -22.10
N LEU A 202 9.36 11.63 -21.04
CA LEU A 202 9.19 10.20 -20.80
C LEU A 202 7.72 9.80 -20.53
N LEU A 203 6.91 10.67 -19.93
CA LEU A 203 5.47 10.45 -19.77
C LEU A 203 4.76 10.51 -21.13
N TRP A 204 5.06 11.54 -21.96
CA TRP A 204 4.50 11.64 -23.32
C TRP A 204 4.87 10.42 -24.19
N GLN A 205 6.10 9.94 -24.12
CA GLN A 205 6.52 8.72 -24.83
C GLN A 205 5.74 7.46 -24.38
N ARG A 206 5.22 7.46 -23.16
CA ARG A 206 4.36 6.38 -22.61
C ARG A 206 2.86 6.60 -22.93
N GLY A 207 2.50 7.65 -23.64
CA GLY A 207 1.11 8.03 -23.91
C GLY A 207 0.38 8.55 -22.69
N ILE A 208 1.10 9.07 -21.68
CA ILE A 208 0.54 9.64 -20.46
C ILE A 208 0.73 11.16 -20.51
N ARG A 209 -0.35 11.91 -20.44
CA ARG A 209 -0.30 13.39 -20.41
C ARG A 209 0.20 13.88 -19.04
N PRO A 210 1.35 14.59 -18.96
CA PRO A 210 1.83 15.16 -17.70
C PRO A 210 1.02 16.41 -17.34
N VAL A 211 0.36 16.39 -16.21
CA VAL A 211 -0.36 17.52 -15.59
C VAL A 211 0.36 17.84 -14.28
N ILE A 212 1.56 18.42 -14.41
CA ILE A 212 2.47 18.70 -13.30
C ILE A 212 2.55 20.21 -13.16
N ALA A 213 2.44 20.74 -11.92
CA ALA A 213 2.58 22.18 -11.68
C ALA A 213 3.99 22.65 -12.06
N ARG A 214 4.11 23.76 -12.79
CA ARG A 214 5.41 24.31 -13.21
C ARG A 214 6.10 25.05 -12.07
N ARG A 215 7.41 24.91 -12.00
CA ARG A 215 8.25 25.71 -11.10
C ARG A 215 8.29 27.15 -11.60
N GLY A 216 8.29 28.11 -10.66
CA GLY A 216 8.32 29.54 -11.02
C GLY A 216 6.98 30.16 -11.39
N GLU A 217 5.93 29.36 -11.67
CA GLU A 217 4.59 29.93 -11.95
C GLU A 217 3.81 30.23 -10.66
N PRO A 218 2.94 31.24 -10.65
CA PRO A 218 2.11 31.60 -9.48
C PRO A 218 1.28 30.40 -8.98
N HIS A 219 0.92 30.44 -7.69
CA HIS A 219 -0.04 29.52 -7.12
C HIS A 219 -1.42 29.75 -7.72
N GLY A 220 -2.10 28.71 -8.21
CA GLY A 220 -3.45 28.87 -8.77
C GLY A 220 -3.78 27.94 -9.93
N SER A 221 -2.91 26.96 -10.22
CA SER A 221 -3.17 25.98 -11.31
C SER A 221 -4.43 25.12 -11.13
N GLY A 222 -5.22 25.27 -10.05
CA GLY A 222 -6.39 24.45 -9.72
C GLY A 222 -6.08 22.99 -9.40
N LEU A 223 -4.81 22.57 -9.48
CA LEU A 223 -4.41 21.17 -9.29
C LEU A 223 -4.61 20.68 -7.84
N GLY A 224 -4.65 21.59 -6.86
CA GLY A 224 -4.89 21.26 -5.45
C GLY A 224 -6.22 20.53 -5.23
N VAL A 225 -7.26 20.94 -5.97
CA VAL A 225 -8.60 20.32 -5.93
C VAL A 225 -8.56 18.84 -6.36
N PHE A 226 -7.61 18.45 -7.19
CA PHE A 226 -7.48 17.07 -7.67
C PHE A 226 -6.45 16.25 -6.88
N ARG A 227 -5.52 16.92 -6.17
CA ARG A 227 -4.46 16.22 -5.42
C ARG A 227 -4.94 15.68 -4.08
N TYR A 228 -5.99 16.24 -3.51
CA TYR A 228 -6.51 15.79 -2.21
C TYR A 228 -6.79 14.27 -2.17
N VAL A 229 -7.05 13.62 -3.30
CA VAL A 229 -7.35 12.19 -3.34
C VAL A 229 -6.15 11.33 -2.95
N VAL A 230 -4.93 11.67 -3.39
CA VAL A 230 -3.72 10.95 -3.02
C VAL A 230 -3.31 11.29 -1.58
N GLU A 231 -3.45 12.54 -1.17
CA GLU A 231 -3.21 12.98 0.22
C GLU A 231 -4.13 12.23 1.20
N ARG A 232 -5.41 12.09 0.86
CA ARG A 232 -6.37 11.28 1.61
C ARG A 232 -5.96 9.81 1.68
N THR A 233 -5.47 9.24 0.59
CA THR A 233 -5.01 7.84 0.58
C THR A 233 -3.75 7.66 1.43
N ILE A 234 -2.84 8.61 1.40
CA ILE A 234 -1.68 8.67 2.31
C ILE A 234 -2.14 8.76 3.77
N ALA A 235 -3.14 9.61 4.05
CA ALA A 235 -3.72 9.71 5.40
C ALA A 235 -4.34 8.39 5.86
N TRP A 236 -5.01 7.65 4.98
CA TRP A 236 -5.51 6.30 5.30
C TRP A 236 -4.39 5.30 5.56
N LEU A 237 -3.28 5.35 4.82
CA LEU A 237 -2.09 4.53 5.12
C LEU A 237 -1.53 4.88 6.51
N HIS A 238 -1.44 6.16 6.86
CA HIS A 238 -1.02 6.60 8.18
C HIS A 238 -2.07 6.33 9.28
N GLY A 239 -3.30 6.00 8.92
CA GLY A 239 -4.31 5.47 9.83
C GLY A 239 -3.88 4.13 10.45
N PHE A 240 -3.07 3.35 9.75
CA PHE A 240 -2.42 2.16 10.29
C PHE A 240 -1.19 2.59 11.11
N ARG A 241 -1.26 2.45 12.44
CA ARG A 241 -0.24 2.97 13.35
C ARG A 241 1.16 2.42 13.07
N ARG A 242 1.27 1.18 12.56
CA ARG A 242 2.56 0.58 12.21
C ARG A 242 3.25 1.27 11.04
N LEU A 243 2.51 1.98 10.18
CA LEU A 243 3.06 2.72 9.04
C LEU A 243 3.45 4.17 9.35
N ARG A 244 3.11 4.70 10.53
CA ARG A 244 3.50 6.08 10.93
C ARG A 244 5.00 6.21 11.22
N ILE A 245 5.61 5.14 11.71
CA ILE A 245 7.04 5.02 11.98
C ILE A 245 7.47 3.67 11.48
N ARG A 246 8.56 3.64 10.72
CA ARG A 246 9.19 2.39 10.31
C ARG A 246 10.02 1.83 11.46
N TRP A 247 9.48 0.82 12.12
CA TRP A 247 10.15 0.09 13.19
C TRP A 247 11.00 -1.08 12.68
N GLU A 248 10.75 -1.54 11.46
CA GLU A 248 11.44 -2.66 10.82
C GLU A 248 12.80 -2.22 10.27
N ARG A 249 13.88 -2.90 10.69
CA ARG A 249 15.19 -2.74 10.06
C ARG A 249 15.17 -3.31 8.63
N ARG A 250 14.51 -4.43 8.43
CA ARG A 250 14.27 -5.04 7.11
C ARG A 250 13.23 -4.23 6.36
N ASP A 251 13.56 -3.84 5.14
CA ASP A 251 12.66 -3.07 4.27
C ASP A 251 11.51 -3.91 3.73
N ASP A 252 11.76 -5.17 3.40
CA ASP A 252 10.75 -6.10 2.89
C ASP A 252 9.60 -6.33 3.89
N ILE A 253 9.87 -6.33 5.20
CA ILE A 253 8.81 -6.43 6.22
C ILE A 253 7.97 -5.17 6.29
N HIS A 254 8.60 -4.00 6.15
CA HIS A 254 7.85 -2.75 6.09
C HIS A 254 7.04 -2.64 4.79
N GLU A 255 7.60 -3.06 3.66
CA GLU A 255 6.89 -3.15 2.38
C GLU A 255 5.72 -4.17 2.45
N ALA A 256 5.87 -5.27 3.17
CA ALA A 256 4.78 -6.21 3.42
C ALA A 256 3.59 -5.55 4.14
N PHE A 257 3.86 -4.73 5.17
CA PHE A 257 2.83 -3.95 5.83
C PHE A 257 2.21 -2.89 4.90
N LEU A 258 3.04 -2.22 4.09
CA LEU A 258 2.58 -1.21 3.15
C LEU A 258 1.68 -1.84 2.08
N GLY A 259 2.07 -2.98 1.51
CA GLY A 259 1.27 -3.75 0.55
C GLY A 259 -0.04 -4.25 1.13
N LEU A 260 0.00 -4.83 2.34
CA LEU A 260 -1.20 -5.28 3.04
C LEU A 260 -2.16 -4.12 3.34
N ALA A 261 -1.66 -2.98 3.83
CA ALA A 261 -2.48 -1.79 4.09
C ALA A 261 -3.12 -1.26 2.80
N THR A 262 -2.37 -1.27 1.68
CA THR A 262 -2.87 -0.92 0.36
C THR A 262 -4.02 -1.83 -0.06
N CYS A 263 -3.88 -3.15 0.14
CA CYS A 263 -4.98 -4.11 -0.10
C CYS A 263 -6.20 -3.81 0.77
N LEU A 264 -6.03 -3.50 2.06
CA LEU A 264 -7.15 -3.19 2.95
C LEU A 264 -7.88 -1.90 2.55
N ILE A 265 -7.16 -0.87 2.11
CA ILE A 265 -7.77 0.36 1.58
C ILE A 265 -8.56 0.02 0.30
N THR A 266 -7.96 -0.70 -0.63
CA THR A 266 -8.62 -1.11 -1.88
C THR A 266 -9.84 -2.00 -1.60
N TYR A 267 -9.76 -2.91 -0.63
CA TYR A 267 -10.87 -3.77 -0.22
C TYR A 267 -12.06 -2.95 0.35
N ARG A 268 -11.80 -1.90 1.13
CA ARG A 268 -12.86 -0.97 1.59
C ARG A 268 -13.56 -0.28 0.42
N HIS A 269 -12.82 0.06 -0.65
CA HIS A 269 -13.44 0.58 -1.87
C HIS A 269 -14.30 -0.48 -2.57
N VAL A 270 -13.86 -1.74 -2.64
CA VAL A 270 -14.68 -2.84 -3.18
C VAL A 270 -15.98 -2.98 -2.37
N GLN A 271 -15.91 -3.03 -1.04
CA GLN A 271 -17.09 -3.15 -0.18
C GLN A 271 -18.07 -1.99 -0.33
N ARG A 272 -17.57 -0.77 -0.60
CA ARG A 272 -18.40 0.43 -0.73
C ARG A 272 -18.99 0.62 -2.11
N LEU A 273 -18.31 0.19 -3.16
CA LEU A 273 -18.59 0.56 -4.54
C LEU A 273 -19.08 -0.62 -5.40
N CYS A 274 -18.85 -1.84 -4.97
CA CYS A 274 -19.27 -3.06 -5.63
C CYS A 274 -20.26 -3.83 -4.78
#